data_4a330cf001aac453fb88fc8721fb78db
#
_entry.id   4a330cf001aac453fb88fc8721fb78db
#
_cell.length_a   1.000
_cell.length_b   1.000
_cell.length_c   1.000
_cell.angle_alpha   90.00
_cell.angle_beta   90.00
_cell.angle_gamma   90.00
#
_symmetry.space_group_name_H-M   'P 1'
#
loop_
_entity.id
_entity.type
_entity.pdbx_description
1 polymer ?
#
loop_
_entity_poly.entity_id
_entity_poly.type
_entity_poly.pdbx_seq_one_letter_code
_entity_poly.pdbx_strand_id
1 'polypeptide(L)'
;MPLPSTDQHAVQGPAVYLAGPDVFRQNGREHGAHLVTDCALAGLNGLYPLDTQLDPQAYATPQAFAAAIAHANMDLIARSQAVIANLSPFRGPNVDDGTAFEIGYAHARGLPIFGYVCTNAPTAPYRDRVKDCGGTLTRITVDHHPTWVDEHGLVVEEFGLPVNLMIATVLYGSGTIFSSAHAAITAAAEHLLAPKKA
;
A
#
# COMPACT_ATOMS: atom_id res chain seq x y z
N MET A 1 -16.40 -33.63 -17.73
CA MET A 1 -15.58 -33.83 -16.49
C MET A 1 -15.63 -32.55 -15.72
N PRO A 2 -16.12 -32.50 -14.46
CA PRO A 2 -16.03 -31.30 -13.65
C PRO A 2 -14.56 -31.07 -13.27
N LEU A 3 -14.12 -29.82 -13.38
CA LEU A 3 -12.80 -29.37 -12.93
C LEU A 3 -12.71 -29.62 -11.42
N PRO A 4 -11.54 -30.03 -10.89
CA PRO A 4 -11.38 -30.22 -9.45
C PRO A 4 -11.63 -28.89 -8.74
N SER A 5 -12.48 -28.92 -7.72
CA SER A 5 -12.62 -27.85 -6.75
C SER A 5 -11.26 -27.60 -6.13
N THR A 6 -10.65 -26.47 -6.40
CA THR A 6 -9.51 -25.96 -5.64
C THR A 6 -10.04 -25.62 -4.25
N ASP A 7 -10.01 -26.59 -3.35
CA ASP A 7 -9.96 -26.32 -1.91
C ASP A 7 -8.71 -25.48 -1.69
N GLN A 8 -8.90 -24.15 -1.66
CA GLN A 8 -7.90 -23.22 -1.19
C GLN A 8 -7.72 -23.56 0.32
N HIS A 9 -6.71 -24.36 0.63
CA HIS A 9 -6.23 -24.46 1.99
C HIS A 9 -5.88 -23.03 2.43
N ALA A 10 -6.75 -22.40 3.20
CA ALA A 10 -6.48 -21.14 3.85
C ALA A 10 -5.16 -21.32 4.60
N VAL A 11 -4.12 -20.59 4.20
CA VAL A 11 -2.83 -20.62 4.88
C VAL A 11 -3.12 -20.25 6.34
N GLN A 12 -2.81 -21.15 7.28
CA GLN A 12 -2.99 -20.90 8.70
C GLN A 12 -1.88 -19.99 9.22
N GLY A 13 -1.94 -18.69 8.84
CA GLY A 13 -0.97 -17.69 9.24
C GLY A 13 -1.64 -16.35 9.58
N PRO A 14 -0.87 -15.42 10.17
CA PRO A 14 -1.37 -14.08 10.41
C PRO A 14 -1.89 -13.44 9.12
N ALA A 15 -3.10 -12.87 9.17
CA ALA A 15 -3.69 -12.19 8.04
C ALA A 15 -3.02 -10.83 7.80
N VAL A 16 -2.68 -10.52 6.55
CA VAL A 16 -2.09 -9.24 6.14
C VAL A 16 -2.87 -8.67 4.95
N TYR A 17 -3.26 -7.40 5.02
CA TYR A 17 -3.94 -6.73 3.92
C TYR A 17 -2.91 -6.17 2.92
N LEU A 18 -3.16 -6.38 1.64
CA LEU A 18 -2.29 -5.97 0.55
C LEU A 18 -2.85 -4.70 -0.11
N ALA A 19 -2.42 -3.54 0.39
CA ALA A 19 -2.80 -2.23 -0.09
C ALA A 19 -1.96 -1.81 -1.30
N GLY A 20 -2.56 -1.15 -2.28
CA GLY A 20 -1.78 -0.60 -3.39
C GLY A 20 -2.55 -0.37 -4.68
N PRO A 21 -1.98 0.40 -5.62
CA PRO A 21 -2.56 0.67 -6.92
C PRO A 21 -2.55 -0.55 -7.86
N ASP A 22 -2.04 -1.68 -7.42
CA ASP A 22 -1.93 -2.91 -8.22
C ASP A 22 -3.29 -3.43 -8.68
N VAL A 23 -4.37 -3.09 -7.97
CA VAL A 23 -5.76 -3.39 -8.36
C VAL A 23 -6.17 -2.75 -9.70
N PHE A 24 -5.50 -1.67 -10.11
CA PHE A 24 -5.76 -0.97 -11.37
C PHE A 24 -4.97 -1.49 -12.57
N ARG A 25 -4.09 -2.49 -12.37
CA ARG A 25 -3.39 -3.15 -13.48
C ARG A 25 -4.37 -3.92 -14.36
N GLN A 26 -4.08 -4.03 -15.65
CA GLN A 26 -4.86 -4.88 -16.55
C GLN A 26 -4.89 -6.34 -16.07
N ASN A 27 -3.77 -6.82 -15.52
CA ASN A 27 -3.61 -8.14 -14.90
C ASN A 27 -3.69 -8.07 -13.37
N GLY A 28 -4.44 -7.16 -12.78
CA GLY A 28 -4.49 -6.91 -11.34
C GLY A 28 -4.82 -8.15 -10.50
N ARG A 29 -5.73 -9.02 -10.99
CA ARG A 29 -6.05 -10.29 -10.29
C ARG A 29 -4.88 -11.28 -10.29
N GLU A 30 -4.21 -11.45 -11.44
CA GLU A 30 -3.05 -12.32 -11.57
C GLU A 30 -1.89 -11.79 -10.68
N HIS A 31 -1.63 -10.49 -10.73
CA HIS A 31 -0.62 -9.86 -9.89
C HIS A 31 -0.94 -10.03 -8.41
N GLY A 32 -2.19 -9.84 -8.00
CA GLY A 32 -2.65 -10.09 -6.63
C GLY A 32 -2.45 -11.54 -6.20
N ALA A 33 -2.75 -12.51 -7.07
CA ALA A 33 -2.53 -13.92 -6.78
C ALA A 33 -1.05 -14.25 -6.55
N HIS A 34 -0.12 -13.59 -7.26
CA HIS A 34 1.32 -13.71 -6.97
C HIS A 34 1.68 -13.15 -5.60
N LEU A 35 1.18 -11.96 -5.23
CA LEU A 35 1.42 -11.38 -3.91
C LEU A 35 0.87 -12.25 -2.77
N VAL A 36 -0.33 -12.84 -2.96
CA VAL A 36 -0.93 -13.78 -2.00
C VAL A 36 -0.07 -15.04 -1.87
N THR A 37 0.47 -15.55 -2.99
CA THR A 37 1.39 -16.69 -2.99
C THR A 37 2.69 -16.36 -2.24
N ASP A 38 3.27 -15.19 -2.46
CA ASP A 38 4.47 -14.74 -1.75
C ASP A 38 4.22 -14.62 -0.24
N CYS A 39 3.04 -14.12 0.16
CA CYS A 39 2.62 -14.12 1.57
C CYS A 39 2.54 -15.54 2.13
N ALA A 40 1.93 -16.48 1.39
CA ALA A 40 1.79 -17.86 1.81
C ALA A 40 3.16 -18.56 2.00
N LEU A 41 4.10 -18.31 1.10
CA LEU A 41 5.47 -18.82 1.19
C LEU A 41 6.22 -18.26 2.42
N ALA A 42 5.87 -17.05 2.86
CA ALA A 42 6.39 -16.42 4.07
C ALA A 42 5.61 -16.82 5.36
N GLY A 43 4.60 -17.69 5.26
CA GLY A 43 3.79 -18.13 6.41
C GLY A 43 2.69 -17.14 6.80
N LEU A 44 2.32 -16.22 5.92
CA LEU A 44 1.26 -15.22 6.09
C LEU A 44 0.03 -15.56 5.25
N ASN A 45 -1.13 -15.07 5.67
CA ASN A 45 -2.37 -15.11 4.89
C ASN A 45 -2.60 -13.74 4.23
N GLY A 46 -2.22 -13.60 2.94
CA GLY A 46 -2.43 -12.37 2.16
C GLY A 46 -3.91 -12.16 1.82
N LEU A 47 -4.46 -11.00 2.16
CA LEU A 47 -5.82 -10.57 1.82
C LEU A 47 -5.74 -9.50 0.74
N TYR A 48 -6.14 -9.85 -0.48
CA TYR A 48 -6.08 -8.92 -1.61
C TYR A 48 -7.47 -8.37 -1.96
N PRO A 49 -7.63 -7.05 -2.23
CA PRO A 49 -8.95 -6.43 -2.44
C PRO A 49 -9.81 -7.09 -3.51
N LEU A 50 -9.21 -7.52 -4.63
CA LEU A 50 -9.92 -8.13 -5.75
C LEU A 50 -10.35 -9.59 -5.51
N ASP A 51 -9.96 -10.19 -4.38
CA ASP A 51 -10.39 -11.55 -4.02
C ASP A 51 -11.82 -11.56 -3.47
N THR A 52 -12.32 -10.41 -3.00
CA THR A 52 -13.72 -10.25 -2.61
C THR A 52 -14.59 -10.24 -3.87
N GLN A 53 -15.33 -11.32 -4.08
CA GLN A 53 -16.23 -11.46 -5.24
C GLN A 53 -17.54 -10.71 -4.98
N LEU A 54 -17.60 -9.46 -5.40
CA LEU A 54 -18.82 -8.66 -5.41
C LEU A 54 -19.40 -8.66 -6.83
N ASP A 55 -20.68 -9.00 -6.97
CA ASP A 55 -21.38 -8.92 -8.26
C ASP A 55 -21.90 -7.49 -8.47
N PRO A 56 -21.40 -6.75 -9.48
CA PRO A 56 -21.89 -5.39 -9.77
C PRO A 56 -23.39 -5.34 -10.04
N GLN A 57 -23.98 -6.43 -10.55
CA GLN A 57 -25.41 -6.50 -10.89
C GLN A 57 -26.30 -6.62 -9.63
N ALA A 58 -25.74 -6.96 -8.49
CA ALA A 58 -26.47 -7.02 -7.22
C ALA A 58 -26.76 -5.63 -6.61
N TYR A 59 -26.24 -4.56 -7.20
CA TYR A 59 -26.33 -3.19 -6.67
C TYR A 59 -27.15 -2.29 -7.58
N ALA A 60 -28.05 -1.49 -6.99
CA ALA A 60 -28.96 -0.64 -7.74
C ALA A 60 -28.27 0.51 -8.49
N THR A 61 -27.08 0.93 -8.05
CA THR A 61 -26.31 2.02 -8.67
C THR A 61 -24.81 1.75 -8.60
N PRO A 62 -24.01 2.33 -9.52
CA PRO A 62 -22.53 2.28 -9.42
C PRO A 62 -22.00 2.81 -8.08
N GLN A 63 -22.64 3.82 -7.50
CA GLN A 63 -22.25 4.40 -6.21
C GLN A 63 -22.49 3.41 -5.05
N ALA A 64 -23.59 2.66 -5.07
CA ALA A 64 -23.87 1.61 -4.09
C ALA A 64 -22.83 0.48 -4.21
N PHE A 65 -22.46 0.11 -5.41
CA PHE A 65 -21.40 -0.87 -5.66
C PHE A 65 -20.04 -0.37 -5.16
N ALA A 66 -19.67 0.89 -5.44
CA ALA A 66 -18.44 1.49 -4.94
C ALA A 66 -18.39 1.52 -3.40
N ALA A 67 -19.50 1.86 -2.74
CA ALA A 67 -19.60 1.81 -1.29
C ALA A 67 -19.40 0.38 -0.73
N ALA A 68 -19.96 -0.64 -1.39
CA ALA A 68 -19.77 -2.03 -1.01
C ALA A 68 -18.32 -2.48 -1.12
N ILE A 69 -17.59 -2.06 -2.19
CA ILE A 69 -16.15 -2.32 -2.34
C ILE A 69 -15.38 -1.65 -1.19
N ALA A 70 -15.65 -0.38 -0.89
CA ALA A 70 -14.97 0.34 0.17
C ALA A 70 -15.19 -0.33 1.55
N HIS A 71 -16.41 -0.73 1.87
CA HIS A 71 -16.72 -1.47 3.10
C HIS A 71 -16.00 -2.82 3.15
N ALA A 72 -16.00 -3.58 2.06
CA ALA A 72 -15.30 -4.86 1.99
C ALA A 72 -13.79 -4.70 2.24
N ASN A 73 -13.14 -3.67 1.67
CA ASN A 73 -11.73 -3.39 1.91
C ASN A 73 -11.46 -3.01 3.38
N MET A 74 -12.30 -2.16 3.97
CA MET A 74 -12.19 -1.82 5.40
C MET A 74 -12.37 -3.05 6.30
N ASP A 75 -13.27 -3.98 5.95
CA ASP A 75 -13.45 -5.24 6.67
C ASP A 75 -12.24 -6.18 6.53
N LEU A 76 -11.60 -6.21 5.35
CA LEU A 76 -10.34 -6.94 5.15
C LEU A 76 -9.23 -6.37 6.05
N ILE A 77 -9.08 -5.04 6.10
CA ILE A 77 -8.13 -4.36 7.00
C ILE A 77 -8.48 -4.65 8.46
N ALA A 78 -9.75 -4.57 8.82
CA ALA A 78 -10.21 -4.75 10.21
C ALA A 78 -9.87 -6.12 10.80
N ARG A 79 -9.81 -7.16 9.98
CA ARG A 79 -9.44 -8.54 10.38
C ARG A 79 -7.98 -8.89 10.09
N SER A 80 -7.20 -7.95 9.57
CA SER A 80 -5.75 -8.12 9.36
C SER A 80 -4.96 -7.80 10.63
N GLN A 81 -3.74 -8.33 10.69
CA GLN A 81 -2.77 -8.09 11.77
C GLN A 81 -1.66 -7.14 11.33
N ALA A 82 -1.54 -6.87 10.03
CA ALA A 82 -0.67 -5.88 9.44
C ALA A 82 -1.19 -5.45 8.07
N VAL A 83 -0.62 -4.36 7.53
CA VAL A 83 -0.82 -3.92 6.15
C VAL A 83 0.53 -3.91 5.44
N ILE A 84 0.56 -4.43 4.21
CA ILE A 84 1.69 -4.33 3.29
C ILE A 84 1.24 -3.40 2.17
N ALA A 85 1.88 -2.24 2.05
CA ALA A 85 1.41 -1.15 1.20
C ALA A 85 2.37 -0.82 0.06
N ASN A 86 1.90 -0.90 -1.19
CA ASN A 86 2.62 -0.41 -2.35
C ASN A 86 2.51 1.11 -2.44
N LEU A 87 3.63 1.80 -2.16
CA LEU A 87 3.74 3.25 -2.15
C LEU A 87 4.31 3.81 -3.47
N SER A 88 4.34 3.01 -4.53
CA SER A 88 4.85 3.45 -5.84
C SER A 88 4.04 4.64 -6.38
N PRO A 89 4.67 5.52 -7.18
CA PRO A 89 3.97 6.63 -7.82
C PRO A 89 2.74 6.16 -8.60
N PHE A 90 1.62 6.85 -8.41
CA PHE A 90 0.37 6.54 -9.09
C PHE A 90 -0.25 7.81 -9.69
N ARG A 91 -0.32 7.86 -11.03
CA ARG A 91 -0.84 9.03 -11.79
C ARG A 91 -0.15 10.35 -11.43
N GLY A 92 1.13 10.29 -11.11
CA GLY A 92 1.95 11.40 -10.64
C GLY A 92 2.86 10.95 -9.49
N PRO A 93 3.52 11.86 -8.77
CA PRO A 93 4.49 11.51 -7.73
C PRO A 93 3.87 10.94 -6.45
N ASN A 94 2.56 11.09 -6.26
CA ASN A 94 1.88 10.70 -5.05
C ASN A 94 1.57 9.19 -4.99
N VAL A 95 1.33 8.71 -3.78
CA VAL A 95 0.72 7.41 -3.54
C VAL A 95 -0.73 7.46 -4.02
N ASP A 96 -1.30 6.32 -4.41
CA ASP A 96 -2.72 6.21 -4.71
C ASP A 96 -3.60 6.64 -3.53
N ASP A 97 -4.65 7.40 -3.81
CA ASP A 97 -5.53 7.99 -2.79
C ASP A 97 -6.23 6.91 -1.94
N GLY A 98 -6.66 5.80 -2.56
CA GLY A 98 -7.26 4.67 -1.86
C GLY A 98 -6.25 4.03 -0.92
N THR A 99 -5.03 3.82 -1.38
CA THR A 99 -3.93 3.28 -0.57
C THR A 99 -3.60 4.21 0.61
N ALA A 100 -3.59 5.53 0.40
CA ALA A 100 -3.37 6.50 1.47
C ALA A 100 -4.47 6.42 2.54
N PHE A 101 -5.74 6.28 2.13
CA PHE A 101 -6.87 6.08 3.04
C PHE A 101 -6.72 4.78 3.83
N GLU A 102 -6.37 3.68 3.19
CA GLU A 102 -6.19 2.36 3.80
C GLU A 102 -5.07 2.37 4.84
N ILE A 103 -3.96 3.06 4.55
CA ILE A 103 -2.85 3.30 5.50
C ILE A 103 -3.35 4.08 6.73
N GLY A 104 -4.07 5.18 6.52
CA GLY A 104 -4.64 5.98 7.62
C GLY A 104 -5.61 5.18 8.48
N TYR A 105 -6.48 4.37 7.85
CA TYR A 105 -7.41 3.50 8.56
C TYR A 105 -6.70 2.41 9.36
N ALA A 106 -5.67 1.78 8.78
CA ALA A 106 -4.84 0.78 9.46
C ALA A 106 -4.10 1.38 10.66
N HIS A 107 -3.51 2.58 10.49
CA HIS A 107 -2.84 3.30 11.56
C HIS A 107 -3.77 3.61 12.73
N ALA A 108 -4.98 4.11 12.45
CA ALA A 108 -6.00 4.39 13.47
C ALA A 108 -6.43 3.15 14.25
N ARG A 109 -6.25 1.95 13.68
CA ARG A 109 -6.50 0.65 14.32
C ARG A 109 -5.29 0.07 15.04
N GLY A 110 -4.15 0.76 15.00
CA GLY A 110 -2.90 0.30 15.64
C GLY A 110 -2.21 -0.85 14.89
N LEU A 111 -2.51 -1.04 13.60
CA LEU A 111 -1.87 -2.08 12.79
C LEU A 111 -0.47 -1.61 12.33
N PRO A 112 0.56 -2.48 12.37
CA PRO A 112 1.84 -2.18 11.73
C PRO A 112 1.68 -2.15 10.20
N ILE A 113 2.38 -1.18 9.54
CA ILE A 113 2.26 -0.91 8.13
C ILE A 113 3.64 -1.02 7.47
N PHE A 114 3.82 -2.00 6.58
CA PHE A 114 5.06 -2.26 5.85
C PHE A 114 4.96 -1.68 4.45
N GLY A 115 5.53 -0.48 4.27
CA GLY A 115 5.50 0.23 2.99
C GLY A 115 6.63 -0.20 2.06
N TYR A 116 6.35 -0.33 0.75
CA TYR A 116 7.39 -0.59 -0.24
C TYR A 116 7.20 0.24 -1.51
N VAL A 117 8.29 0.43 -2.24
CA VAL A 117 8.31 0.95 -3.61
C VAL A 117 9.19 0.04 -4.47
N CYS A 118 8.77 -0.23 -5.71
CA CYS A 118 9.56 -1.04 -6.64
C CYS A 118 10.64 -0.18 -7.28
N THR A 119 11.73 0.10 -6.56
CA THR A 119 12.85 0.94 -7.02
C THR A 119 14.15 0.55 -6.32
N ASN A 120 15.28 0.88 -6.94
CA ASN A 120 16.60 0.71 -6.33
C ASN A 120 16.95 1.81 -5.31
N ALA A 121 16.14 2.87 -5.20
CA ALA A 121 16.31 3.98 -4.27
C ALA A 121 15.02 4.27 -3.48
N PRO A 122 14.57 3.33 -2.61
CA PRO A 122 13.29 3.45 -1.91
C PRO A 122 13.25 4.62 -0.93
N THR A 123 14.41 5.13 -0.50
CA THR A 123 14.57 6.24 0.45
C THR A 123 14.89 7.57 -0.23
N ALA A 124 14.88 7.65 -1.56
CA ALA A 124 15.09 8.91 -2.28
C ALA A 124 14.04 9.95 -1.81
N PRO A 125 14.46 11.21 -1.53
CA PRO A 125 13.53 12.24 -1.07
C PRO A 125 12.34 12.44 -2.01
N TYR A 126 11.19 12.80 -1.48
CA TYR A 126 9.95 13.03 -2.24
C TYR A 126 10.15 14.02 -3.41
N ARG A 127 10.99 15.04 -3.23
CA ARG A 127 11.39 15.98 -4.28
C ARG A 127 11.94 15.28 -5.54
N ASP A 128 12.76 14.23 -5.37
CA ASP A 128 13.33 13.50 -6.51
C ASP A 128 12.25 12.69 -7.22
N ARG A 129 11.31 12.14 -6.47
CA ARG A 129 10.11 11.47 -7.00
C ARG A 129 9.25 12.40 -7.86
N VAL A 130 9.08 13.69 -7.45
CA VAL A 130 8.38 14.69 -8.26
C VAL A 130 9.09 14.89 -9.60
N LYS A 131 10.43 15.01 -9.59
CA LYS A 131 11.24 15.14 -10.82
C LYS A 131 11.14 13.91 -11.71
N ASP A 132 11.24 12.71 -11.14
CA ASP A 132 11.18 11.44 -11.87
C ASP A 132 9.82 11.25 -12.56
N CYS A 133 8.75 11.84 -12.00
CA CYS A 133 7.43 11.88 -12.60
C CYS A 133 7.26 13.03 -13.62
N GLY A 134 8.33 13.74 -13.98
CA GLY A 134 8.33 14.80 -14.99
C GLY A 134 8.00 16.19 -14.46
N GLY A 135 7.89 16.38 -13.14
CA GLY A 135 7.65 17.69 -12.52
C GLY A 135 8.87 18.60 -12.59
N THR A 136 8.63 19.88 -12.88
CA THR A 136 9.65 20.92 -12.84
C THR A 136 9.65 21.58 -11.46
N LEU A 137 10.84 21.66 -10.84
CA LEU A 137 11.00 22.29 -9.54
C LEU A 137 11.79 23.59 -9.62
N THR A 138 11.29 24.62 -8.97
CA THR A 138 11.96 25.91 -8.81
C THR A 138 12.21 26.17 -7.32
N ARG A 139 13.37 26.74 -7.00
CA ARG A 139 13.67 27.14 -5.62
C ARG A 139 13.31 28.60 -5.44
N ILE A 140 12.43 28.88 -4.48
CA ILE A 140 12.00 30.23 -4.10
C ILE A 140 12.24 30.46 -2.61
N THR A 141 12.03 31.67 -2.15
CA THR A 141 12.04 31.99 -0.71
C THR A 141 10.60 32.22 -0.23
N VAL A 142 10.18 31.43 0.76
CA VAL A 142 8.88 31.57 1.43
C VAL A 142 9.16 31.78 2.92
N ASP A 143 8.64 32.86 3.50
CA ASP A 143 8.82 33.21 4.91
C ASP A 143 10.31 33.16 5.37
N HIS A 144 11.19 33.70 4.54
CA HIS A 144 12.66 33.72 4.74
C HIS A 144 13.36 32.36 4.62
N HIS A 145 12.65 31.29 4.22
CA HIS A 145 13.21 29.95 4.04
C HIS A 145 13.28 29.56 2.57
N PRO A 146 14.43 29.01 2.08
CA PRO A 146 14.53 28.45 0.74
C PRO A 146 13.60 27.24 0.62
N THR A 147 12.68 27.27 -0.35
CA THR A 147 11.61 26.29 -0.50
C THR A 147 11.51 25.85 -1.96
N TRP A 148 11.26 24.57 -2.19
CA TRP A 148 10.98 24.06 -3.53
C TRP A 148 9.49 24.16 -3.83
N VAL A 149 9.17 24.61 -5.04
CA VAL A 149 7.79 24.64 -5.59
C VAL A 149 7.76 23.97 -6.95
N ASP A 150 6.64 23.35 -7.25
CA ASP A 150 6.38 22.75 -8.56
C ASP A 150 5.94 23.82 -9.60
N GLU A 151 5.65 23.38 -10.83
CA GLU A 151 5.19 24.24 -11.92
C GLU A 151 3.84 24.89 -11.66
N HIS A 152 3.08 24.42 -10.67
CA HIS A 152 1.80 25.01 -10.24
C HIS A 152 1.96 25.96 -9.05
N GLY A 153 3.20 26.17 -8.58
CA GLY A 153 3.49 27.03 -7.43
C GLY A 153 3.19 26.39 -6.08
N LEU A 154 3.00 25.05 -6.03
CA LEU A 154 2.75 24.32 -4.79
C LEU A 154 4.07 23.91 -4.15
N VAL A 155 4.14 24.09 -2.82
CA VAL A 155 5.32 23.72 -2.04
C VAL A 155 5.50 22.19 -2.05
N VAL A 156 6.73 21.76 -2.33
CA VAL A 156 7.13 20.36 -2.26
C VAL A 156 7.80 20.09 -0.92
N GLU A 157 7.30 19.08 -0.20
CA GLU A 157 7.81 18.70 1.11
C GLU A 157 9.31 18.34 1.05
N GLU A 158 10.10 18.88 1.98
CA GLU A 158 11.55 18.66 2.05
C GLU A 158 11.99 18.20 3.45
N PHE A 159 11.36 17.16 3.95
CA PHE A 159 11.70 16.52 5.23
C PHE A 159 12.69 15.36 5.09
N GLY A 160 13.26 15.15 3.91
CA GLY A 160 14.08 13.98 3.61
C GLY A 160 13.29 12.67 3.52
N LEU A 161 11.96 12.76 3.52
CA LEU A 161 11.07 11.59 3.45
C LEU A 161 10.78 11.24 1.98
N PRO A 162 10.60 9.95 1.66
CA PRO A 162 10.40 9.50 0.27
C PRO A 162 8.95 9.60 -0.22
N VAL A 163 7.99 9.82 0.68
CA VAL A 163 6.57 10.04 0.42
C VAL A 163 6.04 11.11 1.36
N ASN A 164 4.80 11.55 1.15
CA ASN A 164 4.15 12.51 2.05
C ASN A 164 4.36 12.17 3.53
N LEU A 165 4.60 13.18 4.36
CA LEU A 165 4.94 13.03 5.78
C LEU A 165 3.91 12.22 6.57
N MET A 166 2.60 12.37 6.28
CA MET A 166 1.54 11.65 6.98
C MET A 166 1.56 10.14 6.71
N ILE A 167 2.09 9.74 5.54
CA ILE A 167 2.28 8.33 5.19
C ILE A 167 3.61 7.82 5.78
N ALA A 168 4.71 8.53 5.51
CA ALA A 168 6.04 8.08 5.91
C ALA A 168 6.15 7.86 7.42
N THR A 169 5.58 8.75 8.23
CA THR A 169 5.74 8.72 9.70
C THR A 169 4.96 7.62 10.41
N VAL A 170 3.98 7.00 9.74
CA VAL A 170 3.16 5.91 10.32
C VAL A 170 3.62 4.52 9.89
N LEU A 171 4.65 4.43 9.04
CA LEU A 171 5.19 3.14 8.60
C LEU A 171 5.98 2.46 9.72
N TYR A 172 6.00 1.13 9.69
CA TYR A 172 6.77 0.29 10.59
C TYR A 172 8.27 0.65 10.57
N GLY A 173 8.94 0.53 11.72
CA GLY A 173 10.38 0.81 11.82
C GLY A 173 10.73 2.29 11.62
N SER A 174 9.88 3.21 12.09
CA SER A 174 10.09 4.66 12.01
C SER A 174 10.23 5.18 10.58
N GLY A 175 9.35 4.74 9.68
CA GLY A 175 9.32 5.21 8.30
C GLY A 175 10.14 4.39 7.31
N THR A 176 10.50 3.16 7.66
CA THR A 176 11.22 2.27 6.74
C THR A 176 10.37 1.97 5.51
N ILE A 177 10.94 2.20 4.32
CA ILE A 177 10.36 1.80 3.03
C ILE A 177 11.24 0.73 2.40
N PHE A 178 10.61 -0.39 2.04
CA PHE A 178 11.27 -1.52 1.42
C PHE A 178 11.38 -1.34 -0.09
N SER A 179 12.39 -1.94 -0.73
CA SER A 179 12.64 -1.81 -2.17
C SER A 179 11.77 -2.75 -3.02
N SER A 180 10.99 -3.64 -2.39
CA SER A 180 10.12 -4.59 -3.10
C SER A 180 9.00 -5.10 -2.19
N ALA A 181 7.95 -5.66 -2.80
CA ALA A 181 6.89 -6.38 -2.09
C ALA A 181 7.46 -7.54 -1.28
N HIS A 182 8.37 -8.33 -1.86
CA HIS A 182 9.01 -9.46 -1.20
C HIS A 182 9.73 -9.05 0.09
N ALA A 183 10.50 -7.96 0.07
CA ALA A 183 11.19 -7.46 1.26
C ALA A 183 10.21 -7.00 2.35
N ALA A 184 9.11 -6.33 1.97
CA ALA A 184 8.07 -5.92 2.91
C ALA A 184 7.31 -7.12 3.51
N ILE A 185 7.00 -8.13 2.69
CA ILE A 185 6.36 -9.39 3.12
C ILE A 185 7.27 -10.12 4.11
N THR A 186 8.57 -10.24 3.81
CA THR A 186 9.55 -10.87 4.72
C THR A 186 9.60 -10.16 6.06
N ALA A 187 9.71 -8.83 6.06
CA ALA A 187 9.73 -8.04 7.30
C ALA A 187 8.42 -8.17 8.11
N ALA A 188 7.27 -8.21 7.44
CA ALA A 188 5.98 -8.45 8.09
C ALA A 188 5.92 -9.84 8.72
N ALA A 189 6.42 -10.87 8.02
CA ALA A 189 6.48 -12.24 8.55
C ALA A 189 7.40 -12.32 9.77
N GLU A 190 8.60 -11.75 9.71
CA GLU A 190 9.53 -11.68 10.85
C GLU A 190 8.89 -11.01 12.07
N HIS A 191 8.13 -9.92 11.86
CA HIS A 191 7.44 -9.22 12.93
C HIS A 191 6.29 -10.02 13.54
N LEU A 192 5.44 -10.63 12.70
CA LEU A 192 4.20 -11.27 13.13
C LEU A 192 4.43 -12.71 13.67
N LEU A 193 5.46 -13.41 13.18
CA LEU A 193 5.80 -14.77 13.56
C LEU A 193 6.86 -14.84 14.65
N ALA A 194 7.46 -13.69 15.03
CA ALA A 194 8.41 -13.64 16.13
C ALA A 194 7.77 -14.15 17.43
N PRO A 195 8.49 -14.95 18.26
CA PRO A 195 7.99 -15.35 19.57
C PRO A 195 7.68 -14.08 20.40
N LYS A 196 6.44 -13.97 20.87
CA LYS A 196 6.09 -12.89 21.81
C LYS A 196 6.95 -13.03 23.04
N LYS A 197 7.78 -12.02 23.33
CA LYS A 197 8.52 -11.98 24.60
C LYS A 197 7.47 -11.98 25.72
N ALA A 198 7.57 -13.00 26.58
CA ALA A 198 6.76 -13.13 27.79
C ALA A 198 7.03 -11.98 28.76
#